data_3012d879ec982f681b40c810d69a9b02
#
_entry.id   3012d879ec982f681b40c810d69a9b02
#
_cell.length_a   1.000
_cell.length_b   1.000
_cell.length_c   1.000
_cell.angle_alpha   90.00
_cell.angle_beta   90.00
_cell.angle_gamma   90.00
#
_symmetry.space_group_name_H-M   'P 1'
#
loop_
_entity.id
_entity.type
_entity.pdbx_description
1 polymer ?
#
loop_
_entity_poly.entity_id
_entity_poly.type
_entity_poly.pdbx_seq_one_letter_code
_entity_poly.pdbx_strand_id
1 'polypeptide(L)'
;MPPEFELIKEGNGLSFYERWINMEDGTKSREVKFIISIKAPYENVIEVLTKEKYGMLWNDNTLAYKIKSTGPQSWISYMRYSFPFPLSDRECYLKNRLEEGKESTKIYFNSSNSRIFSEGVEMVQMTGLEGRWIVTKKQGYTLLRYHIISVPEKG
;
A
#
# COMPACT_ATOMS: atom_id res chain seq x y z
N MET A 1 19.26 4.33 17.25
CA MET A 1 19.34 4.16 15.78
C MET A 1 18.44 3.02 15.34
N PRO A 2 17.55 3.25 14.37
CA PRO A 2 16.77 2.14 13.85
C PRO A 2 17.70 1.13 13.13
N PRO A 3 17.35 -0.15 13.14
CA PRO A 3 18.12 -1.15 12.42
C PRO A 3 18.11 -0.87 10.91
N GLU A 4 19.13 -1.33 10.21
CA GLU A 4 19.18 -1.19 8.77
C GLU A 4 18.19 -2.15 8.09
N PHE A 5 17.77 -1.80 6.89
CA PHE A 5 16.95 -2.69 6.07
C PHE A 5 17.76 -3.91 5.62
N GLU A 6 17.14 -5.08 5.68
CA GLU A 6 17.72 -6.31 5.15
C GLU A 6 17.14 -6.58 3.76
N LEU A 7 18.02 -6.93 2.81
CA LEU A 7 17.58 -7.36 1.48
C LEU A 7 17.04 -8.79 1.60
N ILE A 8 15.75 -8.96 1.33
CA ILE A 8 15.06 -10.25 1.45
C ILE A 8 15.01 -10.98 0.10
N LYS A 9 14.77 -10.24 -0.98
CA LYS A 9 14.63 -10.83 -2.32
C LYS A 9 15.09 -9.85 -3.37
N GLU A 10 15.80 -10.37 -4.39
CA GLU A 10 16.23 -9.58 -5.55
C GLU A 10 16.14 -10.43 -6.80
N GLY A 11 15.72 -9.81 -7.90
CA GLY A 11 15.66 -10.48 -9.20
C GLY A 11 14.53 -9.91 -10.06
N ASN A 12 14.64 -10.07 -11.39
CA ASN A 12 13.62 -9.63 -12.36
C ASN A 12 13.23 -8.15 -12.23
N GLY A 13 14.20 -7.28 -11.87
CA GLY A 13 13.93 -5.85 -11.69
C GLY A 13 13.29 -5.49 -10.36
N LEU A 14 13.14 -6.45 -9.45
CA LEU A 14 12.54 -6.26 -8.13
C LEU A 14 13.59 -6.42 -7.04
N SER A 15 13.62 -5.46 -6.10
CA SER A 15 14.39 -5.58 -4.86
C SER A 15 13.45 -5.38 -3.69
N PHE A 16 13.44 -6.31 -2.76
CA PHE A 16 12.55 -6.30 -1.59
C PHE A 16 13.37 -6.25 -0.32
N TYR A 17 13.05 -5.30 0.56
CA TYR A 17 13.77 -5.04 1.82
C TYR A 17 12.79 -5.04 2.99
N GLU A 18 13.29 -5.45 4.15
CA GLU A 18 12.52 -5.48 5.38
C GLU A 18 13.37 -5.05 6.56
N ARG A 19 12.76 -4.41 7.54
CA ARG A 19 13.35 -4.21 8.87
C ARG A 19 12.27 -4.20 9.94
N TRP A 20 12.67 -4.54 11.16
CA TRP A 20 11.80 -4.50 12.34
C TRP A 20 12.33 -3.44 13.30
N ILE A 21 11.45 -2.61 13.81
CA ILE A 21 11.77 -1.52 14.73
C ILE A 21 11.08 -1.79 16.05
N ASN A 22 11.81 -1.76 17.16
CA ASN A 22 11.24 -1.85 18.49
C ASN A 22 10.67 -0.48 18.88
N MET A 23 9.40 -0.45 19.23
CA MET A 23 8.74 0.76 19.70
C MET A 23 8.93 0.92 21.21
N GLU A 24 8.76 2.14 21.72
CA GLU A 24 8.92 2.43 23.14
C GLU A 24 7.99 1.63 24.05
N ASP A 25 6.81 1.26 23.54
CA ASP A 25 5.81 0.49 24.28
C ASP A 25 6.05 -1.03 24.23
N GLY A 26 7.17 -1.48 23.67
CA GLY A 26 7.51 -2.89 23.55
C GLY A 26 6.95 -3.60 22.32
N THR A 27 6.12 -2.95 21.52
CA THR A 27 5.64 -3.51 20.27
C THR A 27 6.71 -3.42 19.19
N LYS A 28 6.57 -4.22 18.13
CA LYS A 28 7.47 -4.18 16.97
C LYS A 28 6.71 -3.64 15.76
N SER A 29 7.34 -2.69 15.08
CA SER A 29 6.85 -2.16 13.81
C SER A 29 7.62 -2.81 12.69
N ARG A 30 6.91 -3.27 11.67
CA ARG A 30 7.52 -3.83 10.46
C ARG A 30 7.52 -2.78 9.36
N GLU A 31 8.71 -2.52 8.80
CA GLU A 31 8.84 -1.70 7.62
C GLU A 31 9.23 -2.56 6.43
N VAL A 32 8.52 -2.38 5.34
CA VAL A 32 8.78 -3.06 4.08
C VAL A 32 9.03 -2.01 3.01
N LYS A 33 10.02 -2.25 2.18
CA LYS A 33 10.34 -1.40 1.05
C LYS A 33 10.63 -2.28 -0.16
N PHE A 34 10.03 -1.97 -1.30
CA PHE A 34 10.48 -2.60 -2.53
C PHE A 34 10.61 -1.58 -3.66
N ILE A 35 11.48 -1.94 -4.59
CA ILE A 35 11.83 -1.13 -5.74
C ILE A 35 11.67 -2.02 -6.97
N ILE A 36 10.87 -1.55 -7.92
CA ILE A 36 10.57 -2.31 -9.14
C ILE A 36 10.84 -1.43 -10.36
N SER A 37 11.57 -1.98 -11.34
CA SER A 37 11.69 -1.38 -12.66
C SER A 37 10.64 -1.98 -13.58
N ILE A 38 9.78 -1.14 -14.14
CA ILE A 38 8.64 -1.57 -14.95
C ILE A 38 8.80 -1.03 -16.39
N LYS A 39 8.76 -1.93 -17.37
CA LYS A 39 8.79 -1.55 -18.79
C LYS A 39 7.39 -1.13 -19.25
N ALA A 40 6.92 -0.01 -18.74
CA ALA A 40 5.63 0.57 -19.08
C ALA A 40 5.71 2.08 -18.95
N PRO A 41 4.88 2.82 -19.71
CA PRO A 41 4.83 4.27 -19.59
C PRO A 41 4.45 4.71 -18.19
N TYR A 42 5.02 5.80 -17.75
CA TYR A 42 4.79 6.41 -16.43
C TYR A 42 3.30 6.60 -16.14
N GLU A 43 2.55 7.13 -17.08
CA GLU A 43 1.12 7.41 -16.95
C GLU A 43 0.32 6.11 -16.71
N ASN A 44 0.73 5.02 -17.36
CA ASN A 44 0.05 3.72 -17.22
C ASN A 44 0.25 3.15 -15.81
N VAL A 45 1.42 3.31 -15.22
CA VAL A 45 1.69 2.85 -13.86
C VAL A 45 0.84 3.62 -12.86
N ILE A 46 0.74 4.94 -13.01
CA ILE A 46 -0.10 5.77 -12.16
C ILE A 46 -1.57 5.36 -12.30
N GLU A 47 -2.03 5.11 -13.52
CA GLU A 47 -3.40 4.70 -13.76
C GLU A 47 -3.74 3.38 -13.04
N VAL A 48 -2.84 2.40 -13.11
CA VAL A 48 -3.04 1.10 -12.43
C VAL A 48 -3.13 1.27 -10.92
N LEU A 49 -2.35 2.18 -10.34
CA LEU A 49 -2.35 2.42 -8.89
C LEU A 49 -3.54 3.24 -8.40
N THR A 50 -4.17 4.04 -9.26
CA THR A 50 -5.18 5.02 -8.85
C THR A 50 -6.60 4.71 -9.29
N LYS A 51 -6.80 3.81 -10.24
CA LYS A 51 -8.14 3.49 -10.74
C LYS A 51 -8.71 2.22 -10.14
N GLU A 52 -9.97 2.31 -9.73
CA GLU A 52 -10.70 1.21 -9.08
C GLU A 52 -10.68 -0.09 -9.91
N LYS A 53 -10.86 0.03 -11.22
CA LYS A 53 -10.93 -1.14 -12.11
C LYS A 53 -9.68 -2.00 -12.14
N TYR A 54 -8.53 -1.46 -11.73
CA TYR A 54 -7.27 -2.20 -11.69
C TYR A 54 -6.90 -2.72 -10.30
N GLY A 55 -7.63 -2.30 -9.27
CA GLY A 55 -7.27 -2.61 -7.89
C GLY A 55 -7.11 -4.09 -7.58
N MET A 56 -7.99 -4.93 -8.12
CA MET A 56 -7.93 -6.37 -7.86
C MET A 56 -6.85 -7.08 -8.68
N LEU A 57 -6.33 -6.44 -9.72
CA LEU A 57 -5.31 -7.04 -10.59
C LEU A 57 -3.94 -7.08 -9.94
N TRP A 58 -3.62 -6.08 -9.10
CA TRP A 58 -2.31 -5.99 -8.47
C TRP A 58 -2.33 -6.36 -6.98
N ASN A 59 -3.49 -6.66 -6.42
CA ASN A 59 -3.63 -7.10 -5.02
C ASN A 59 -4.09 -8.56 -4.98
N ASP A 60 -3.17 -9.47 -4.65
CA ASP A 60 -3.51 -10.89 -4.51
C ASP A 60 -4.44 -11.11 -3.32
N ASN A 61 -5.30 -12.11 -3.42
CA ASN A 61 -6.28 -12.49 -2.39
C ASN A 61 -7.30 -11.39 -2.06
N THR A 62 -7.47 -10.42 -2.94
CA THR A 62 -8.44 -9.35 -2.76
C THR A 62 -9.80 -9.78 -3.28
N LEU A 63 -10.82 -9.70 -2.43
CA LEU A 63 -12.21 -10.03 -2.75
C LEU A 63 -12.99 -8.83 -3.27
N ALA A 64 -12.58 -7.62 -2.87
CA ALA A 64 -13.21 -6.38 -3.29
C ALA A 64 -12.21 -5.23 -3.24
N TYR A 65 -12.38 -4.28 -4.13
CA TYR A 65 -11.61 -3.05 -4.16
C TYR A 65 -12.51 -1.91 -4.62
N LYS A 66 -12.60 -0.86 -3.82
CA LYS A 66 -13.45 0.30 -4.12
C LYS A 66 -12.71 1.59 -3.81
N ILE A 67 -13.04 2.64 -4.57
CA ILE A 67 -12.45 3.97 -4.39
C ILE A 67 -13.57 4.99 -4.30
N LYS A 68 -13.43 5.93 -3.37
CA LYS A 68 -14.28 7.12 -3.27
C LYS A 68 -13.41 8.36 -3.26
N SER A 69 -13.61 9.23 -4.25
CA SER A 69 -12.90 10.51 -4.29
C SER A 69 -13.30 11.40 -3.11
N THR A 70 -12.33 12.04 -2.48
CA THR A 70 -12.54 12.99 -1.40
C THR A 70 -12.02 14.39 -1.75
N GLY A 71 -11.46 14.53 -2.95
CA GLY A 71 -10.93 15.80 -3.45
C GLY A 71 -10.24 15.58 -4.79
N PRO A 72 -9.68 16.65 -5.41
CA PRO A 72 -9.01 16.53 -6.72
C PRO A 72 -7.83 15.54 -6.73
N GLN A 73 -7.14 15.42 -5.60
CA GLN A 73 -5.94 14.59 -5.49
C GLN A 73 -5.98 13.72 -4.23
N SER A 74 -7.17 13.41 -3.75
CA SER A 74 -7.34 12.58 -2.57
C SER A 74 -8.51 11.63 -2.74
N TRP A 75 -8.40 10.47 -2.11
CA TRP A 75 -9.45 9.46 -2.15
C TRP A 75 -9.31 8.49 -0.97
N ILE A 76 -10.40 7.77 -0.71
CA ILE A 76 -10.40 6.66 0.22
C ILE A 76 -10.46 5.39 -0.61
N SER A 77 -9.54 4.46 -0.37
CA SER A 77 -9.58 3.12 -0.96
C SER A 77 -10.03 2.11 0.07
N TYR A 78 -10.79 1.12 -0.39
CA TYR A 78 -11.30 0.02 0.40
C TYR A 78 -10.83 -1.28 -0.22
N MET A 79 -10.30 -2.18 0.61
CA MET A 79 -9.89 -3.51 0.18
C MET A 79 -10.40 -4.54 1.16
N ARG A 80 -10.95 -5.62 0.64
CA ARG A 80 -11.36 -6.78 1.42
C ARG A 80 -10.49 -7.95 1.02
N TYR A 81 -9.85 -8.56 2.01
CA TYR A 81 -8.92 -9.66 1.79
C TYR A 81 -9.47 -10.97 2.31
N SER A 82 -9.25 -12.03 1.53
CA SER A 82 -9.54 -13.40 1.94
C SER A 82 -8.38 -13.96 2.73
N PHE A 83 -8.70 -14.63 3.83
CA PHE A 83 -7.72 -15.37 4.62
C PHE A 83 -8.17 -16.84 4.71
N PRO A 84 -7.21 -17.79 4.79
CA PRO A 84 -7.56 -19.20 4.91
C PRO A 84 -8.33 -19.49 6.20
N PHE A 85 -9.32 -20.39 6.11
CA PHE A 85 -10.03 -20.87 7.30
C PHE A 85 -9.01 -21.39 8.34
N PRO A 86 -9.19 -21.13 9.66
CA PRO A 86 -10.37 -20.54 10.30
C PRO A 86 -10.34 -19.01 10.47
N LEU A 87 -9.45 -18.32 9.80
CA LEU A 87 -9.33 -16.87 9.91
C LEU A 87 -10.46 -16.17 9.15
N SER A 88 -10.95 -15.07 9.72
CA SER A 88 -11.98 -14.25 9.08
C SER A 88 -11.36 -13.36 7.99
N ASP A 89 -12.18 -12.99 7.01
CA ASP A 89 -11.80 -11.96 6.05
C ASP A 89 -11.45 -10.67 6.77
N ARG A 90 -10.56 -9.89 6.17
CA ARG A 90 -10.15 -8.59 6.71
C ARG A 90 -10.42 -7.50 5.71
N GLU A 91 -10.73 -6.31 6.23
CA GLU A 91 -10.90 -5.13 5.40
C GLU A 91 -9.94 -4.02 5.82
N CYS A 92 -9.59 -3.18 4.85
CA CYS A 92 -8.66 -2.08 5.04
C CYS A 92 -9.19 -0.84 4.33
N TYR A 93 -9.29 0.26 5.05
CA TYR A 93 -9.59 1.57 4.49
C TYR A 93 -8.32 2.42 4.56
N LEU A 94 -7.95 3.00 3.44
CA LEU A 94 -6.79 3.89 3.36
C LEU A 94 -7.22 5.27 2.88
N LYS A 95 -6.71 6.30 3.54
CA LYS A 95 -6.77 7.68 3.04
C LYS A 95 -5.55 7.87 2.15
N ASN A 96 -5.77 8.26 0.92
CA ASN A 96 -4.73 8.44 -0.07
C ASN A 96 -4.65 9.90 -0.52
N ARG A 97 -3.44 10.38 -0.75
CA ARG A 97 -3.18 11.72 -1.27
C ARG A 97 -2.09 11.64 -2.33
N LEU A 98 -2.39 12.20 -3.48
CA LEU A 98 -1.47 12.23 -4.62
C LEU A 98 -0.79 13.59 -4.70
N GLU A 99 0.51 13.56 -4.99
CA GLU A 99 1.34 14.75 -5.11
C GLU A 99 2.16 14.61 -6.40
N GLU A 100 1.80 15.40 -7.41
CA GLU A 100 2.47 15.35 -8.72
C GLU A 100 3.71 16.22 -8.75
N GLY A 101 4.79 15.68 -9.31
CA GLY A 101 6.00 16.40 -9.64
C GLY A 101 6.33 16.30 -11.11
N LYS A 102 7.42 16.91 -11.56
CA LYS A 102 7.82 16.91 -12.97
C LYS A 102 8.16 15.51 -13.51
N GLU A 103 8.90 14.73 -12.73
CA GLU A 103 9.37 13.42 -13.13
C GLU A 103 8.95 12.31 -12.17
N SER A 104 8.27 12.68 -11.08
CA SER A 104 7.80 11.70 -10.12
C SER A 104 6.46 12.11 -9.53
N THR A 105 5.66 11.11 -9.20
CA THR A 105 4.39 11.25 -8.50
C THR A 105 4.48 10.44 -7.23
N LYS A 106 4.04 11.03 -6.13
CA LYS A 106 3.99 10.37 -4.83
C LYS A 106 2.54 10.15 -4.43
N ILE A 107 2.24 8.98 -3.88
CA ILE A 107 0.93 8.67 -3.32
C ILE A 107 1.18 8.29 -1.87
N TYR A 108 0.71 9.12 -0.96
CA TYR A 108 0.79 8.87 0.48
C TYR A 108 -0.49 8.20 0.94
N PHE A 109 -0.38 7.22 1.81
CA PHE A 109 -1.55 6.57 2.37
C PHE A 109 -1.37 6.26 3.84
N ASN A 110 -2.50 6.26 4.56
CA ASN A 110 -2.55 5.81 5.95
C ASN A 110 -3.92 5.20 6.22
N SER A 111 -3.95 4.26 7.16
CA SER A 111 -5.19 3.59 7.52
C SER A 111 -6.21 4.56 8.09
N SER A 112 -7.47 4.29 7.82
CA SER A 112 -8.60 5.14 8.16
C SER A 112 -9.66 4.35 8.93
N ASN A 113 -10.43 5.04 9.76
CA ASN A 113 -11.57 4.47 10.48
C ASN A 113 -12.88 4.58 9.69
N SER A 114 -12.82 4.88 8.40
CA SER A 114 -14.01 4.97 7.54
C SER A 114 -14.77 3.64 7.52
N ARG A 115 -16.07 3.72 7.29
CA ARG A 115 -16.96 2.56 7.17
C ARG A 115 -17.89 2.69 5.95
N ILE A 116 -17.54 3.55 5.00
CA ILE A 116 -18.43 3.93 3.90
C ILE A 116 -18.82 2.76 2.98
N PHE A 117 -18.00 1.71 2.92
CA PHE A 117 -18.27 0.54 2.09
C PHE A 117 -18.55 -0.72 2.91
N SER A 118 -18.64 -0.61 4.22
CA SER A 118 -18.92 -1.77 5.08
C SER A 118 -20.37 -2.20 4.94
N GLU A 119 -20.60 -3.50 4.73
CA GLU A 119 -21.92 -4.08 4.46
C GLU A 119 -22.60 -4.64 5.72
N GLY A 120 -22.29 -4.09 6.88
CA GLY A 120 -22.89 -4.51 8.15
C GLY A 120 -22.39 -5.85 8.67
N VAL A 121 -21.43 -6.48 8.02
CA VAL A 121 -20.79 -7.71 8.48
C VAL A 121 -19.58 -7.33 9.33
N GLU A 122 -19.47 -7.95 10.50
CA GLU A 122 -18.31 -7.77 11.35
C GLU A 122 -17.08 -8.40 10.69
N MET A 123 -16.08 -7.57 10.39
CA MET A 123 -14.80 -8.01 9.85
C MET A 123 -13.67 -7.42 10.65
N VAL A 124 -12.53 -8.11 10.65
CA VAL A 124 -11.32 -7.57 11.27
C VAL A 124 -10.81 -6.41 10.43
N GLN A 125 -10.65 -5.24 11.06
CA GLN A 125 -10.08 -4.07 10.39
C GLN A 125 -8.57 -4.14 10.42
N MET A 126 -7.93 -3.89 9.28
CA MET A 126 -6.49 -3.70 9.22
C MET A 126 -6.18 -2.22 9.47
N THR A 127 -5.59 -1.93 10.59
CA THR A 127 -5.22 -0.58 11.00
C THR A 127 -3.72 -0.46 11.22
N GLY A 128 -3.23 0.75 11.55
CA GLY A 128 -1.81 0.95 11.81
C GLY A 128 -0.93 0.89 10.57
N LEU A 129 -1.50 1.09 9.40
CA LEU A 129 -0.75 1.11 8.14
C LEU A 129 -0.48 2.55 7.71
N GLU A 130 0.75 2.80 7.30
CA GLU A 130 1.19 4.10 6.78
C GLU A 130 2.29 3.85 5.74
N GLY A 131 2.24 4.57 4.64
CA GLY A 131 3.26 4.37 3.62
C GLY A 131 3.11 5.29 2.44
N ARG A 132 3.84 4.96 1.39
CA ARG A 132 3.84 5.74 0.16
C ARG A 132 4.27 4.92 -1.03
N TRP A 133 3.77 5.33 -2.20
CA TRP A 133 4.26 4.94 -3.50
C TRP A 133 5.01 6.12 -4.10
N ILE A 134 6.13 5.86 -4.72
CA ILE A 134 6.87 6.87 -5.49
C ILE A 134 7.06 6.31 -6.90
N VAL A 135 6.41 6.94 -7.87
CA VAL A 135 6.48 6.56 -9.27
C VAL A 135 7.38 7.56 -9.97
N THR A 136 8.50 7.12 -10.50
CA THR A 136 9.49 7.98 -11.14
C THR A 136 9.65 7.63 -12.60
N LYS A 137 9.53 8.65 -13.45
CA LYS A 137 9.75 8.51 -14.89
C LYS A 137 11.23 8.38 -15.18
N LYS A 138 11.63 7.31 -15.87
CA LYS A 138 12.99 7.08 -16.31
C LYS A 138 13.01 6.97 -17.84
N GLN A 139 14.20 6.97 -18.41
CA GLN A 139 14.35 6.82 -19.85
C GLN A 139 14.13 5.36 -20.24
N GLY A 140 13.01 5.09 -20.92
CA GLY A 140 12.65 3.76 -21.38
C GLY A 140 11.97 2.84 -20.38
N TYR A 141 11.75 3.32 -19.15
CA TYR A 141 11.05 2.53 -18.13
C TYR A 141 10.51 3.43 -17.01
N THR A 142 9.75 2.84 -16.09
CA THR A 142 9.22 3.52 -14.90
C THR A 142 9.80 2.84 -13.66
N LEU A 143 10.29 3.63 -12.71
CA LEU A 143 10.75 3.11 -11.43
C LEU A 143 9.65 3.30 -10.40
N LEU A 144 9.22 2.19 -9.79
CA LEU A 144 8.21 2.19 -8.74
C LEU A 144 8.86 1.84 -7.41
N ARG A 145 8.72 2.72 -6.43
CA ARG A 145 9.17 2.47 -5.06
C ARG A 145 7.96 2.45 -4.15
N TYR A 146 7.94 1.48 -3.25
CA TYR A 146 6.87 1.30 -2.28
C TYR A 146 7.47 1.18 -0.90
N HIS A 147 6.91 1.89 0.05
CA HIS A 147 7.34 1.86 1.43
C HIS A 147 6.12 1.82 2.32
N ILE A 148 6.06 0.84 3.21
CA ILE A 148 4.96 0.70 4.14
C ILE A 148 5.48 0.38 5.54
N ILE A 149 4.85 1.00 6.52
CA ILE A 149 5.09 0.74 7.95
C ILE A 149 3.80 0.16 8.50
N SER A 150 3.92 -1.00 9.14
CA SER A 150 2.81 -1.68 9.79
C SER A 150 3.08 -1.70 11.30
N VAL A 151 2.20 -1.07 12.06
CA VAL A 151 2.26 -1.05 13.53
C VAL A 151 1.15 -1.93 14.06
N PRO A 152 1.47 -3.01 14.82
CA PRO A 152 0.43 -3.88 15.36
C PRO A 152 -0.48 -3.13 16.32
N GLU A 153 -1.77 -3.50 16.32
CA GLU A 153 -2.71 -2.96 17.28
C GLU A 153 -2.35 -3.45 18.68
N LYS A 154 -2.56 -2.59 19.65
CA LYS A 154 -2.55 -3.00 21.06
C LYS A 154 -3.80 -3.83 21.31
N GLY A 155 -3.60 -5.11 21.53
CA GLY A 155 -4.68 -6.02 21.87
C GLY A 155 -5.36 -5.70 23.17
#